data_2589c3ec1438921a31eb27052c959092
#
_entry.id   2589c3ec1438921a31eb27052c959092
#
_cell.length_a   1.000
_cell.length_b   1.000
_cell.length_c   1.000
_cell.angle_alpha   90.00
_cell.angle_beta   90.00
_cell.angle_gamma   90.00
#
_symmetry.space_group_name_H-M   'P 1'
#
loop_
_entity.id
_entity.type
_entity.pdbx_description
1 polymer ?
#
loop_
_entity_poly.entity_id
_entity_poly.type
_entity_poly.pdbx_seq_one_letter_code
_entity_poly.pdbx_strand_id
1 'polypeptide(L)'
;MTYCLAIKVNKGLVFASDSRTNAGVDYITTYSKMHRFIWPDERVVILLSAGNLATTQAVVNIINKDLEDPDSKLNLRTVEHLYEAAHYIGMLSQSEQQQHEERLKKRQISGEASFILGGQIEGKSPEIYLIYPQGNYISASTETPYLQIGENKYGKPILDRIVSPSTSLEDAARCALVSLDSTMRSNISVGPPVELAIYHHDSLDEPHHQKLSLNSPLYKSLQKRWNEGLRRVFNRLPRFEWETEK
;
A
#
# COMPACT_ATOMS: atom_id res chain seq x y z
N MET A 1 7.97 -4.32 -10.93
CA MET A 1 7.07 -3.25 -10.44
C MET A 1 6.30 -3.74 -9.23
N THR A 2 5.68 -2.86 -8.50
CA THR A 2 4.96 -3.11 -7.24
C THR A 2 3.62 -2.41 -7.31
N TYR A 3 2.63 -2.86 -6.57
CA TYR A 3 1.44 -2.08 -6.30
C TYR A 3 1.04 -2.21 -4.83
N CYS A 4 1.10 -1.10 -4.10
CA CYS A 4 0.64 -1.01 -2.73
C CYS A 4 -0.34 0.15 -2.58
N LEU A 5 -1.29 0.00 -1.67
CA LEU A 5 -2.26 1.06 -1.36
C LEU A 5 -2.65 1.04 0.12
N ALA A 6 -3.03 2.22 0.62
CA ALA A 6 -3.68 2.40 1.91
C ALA A 6 -4.95 3.23 1.74
N ILE A 7 -6.00 2.86 2.46
CA ILE A 7 -7.31 3.53 2.47
C ILE A 7 -7.62 3.96 3.90
N LYS A 8 -8.04 5.23 4.06
CA LYS A 8 -8.51 5.78 5.33
C LYS A 8 -10.01 5.99 5.26
N VAL A 9 -10.74 5.32 6.14
CA VAL A 9 -12.19 5.50 6.31
C VAL A 9 -12.51 5.88 7.75
N ASN A 10 -13.72 6.35 8.03
CA ASN A 10 -14.11 6.80 9.38
C ASN A 10 -13.92 5.71 10.46
N LYS A 11 -13.98 4.44 10.07
CA LYS A 11 -13.88 3.29 11.00
C LYS A 11 -12.47 2.71 11.12
N GLY A 12 -11.48 3.26 10.40
CA GLY A 12 -10.09 2.80 10.48
C GLY A 12 -9.33 2.82 9.16
N LEU A 13 -8.36 1.93 9.01
CA LEU A 13 -7.45 1.88 7.89
C LEU A 13 -7.44 0.50 7.23
N VAL A 14 -7.24 0.49 5.93
CA VAL A 14 -7.00 -0.73 5.16
C VAL A 14 -5.69 -0.57 4.38
N PHE A 15 -4.83 -1.57 4.46
CA PHE A 15 -3.57 -1.64 3.70
C PHE A 15 -3.58 -2.89 2.83
N ALA A 16 -3.10 -2.75 1.61
CA ALA A 16 -2.96 -3.89 0.72
C ALA A 16 -1.71 -3.75 -0.16
N SER A 17 -1.03 -4.87 -0.40
CA SER A 17 0.16 -4.93 -1.24
C SER A 17 0.21 -6.23 -2.04
N ASP A 18 0.88 -6.18 -3.19
CA ASP A 18 1.40 -7.37 -3.83
C ASP A 18 2.73 -7.80 -3.17
N SER A 19 3.22 -8.99 -3.48
CA SER A 19 4.50 -9.49 -2.95
C SER A 19 5.49 -9.91 -4.05
N ARG A 20 5.10 -9.84 -5.33
CA ARG A 20 6.00 -10.22 -6.42
C ARG A 20 7.15 -9.24 -6.56
N THR A 21 8.35 -9.78 -6.69
CA THR A 21 9.56 -9.03 -6.98
C THR A 21 10.27 -9.65 -8.17
N ASN A 22 10.59 -8.84 -9.16
CA ASN A 22 11.27 -9.26 -10.39
C ASN A 22 12.66 -8.65 -10.42
N ALA A 23 13.67 -9.51 -10.47
CA ALA A 23 15.07 -9.13 -10.73
C ALA A 23 15.47 -9.60 -12.14
N GLY A 24 14.89 -8.97 -13.18
CA GLY A 24 15.00 -9.42 -14.57
C GLY A 24 13.82 -10.24 -15.05
N VAL A 25 13.89 -10.77 -16.27
CA VAL A 25 12.76 -11.46 -16.93
C VAL A 25 12.46 -12.81 -16.30
N ASP A 26 13.48 -13.53 -15.84
CA ASP A 26 13.41 -14.93 -15.41
C ASP A 26 13.59 -15.12 -13.89
N TYR A 27 13.80 -14.05 -13.12
CA TYR A 27 14.04 -14.15 -11.68
C TYR A 27 12.89 -13.53 -10.89
N ILE A 28 11.87 -14.36 -10.65
CA ILE A 28 10.69 -13.97 -9.86
C ILE A 28 10.87 -14.49 -8.44
N THR A 29 10.82 -13.62 -7.47
CA THR A 29 10.86 -13.93 -6.04
C THR A 29 9.68 -13.27 -5.33
N THR A 30 9.48 -13.66 -4.08
CA THR A 30 8.41 -13.11 -3.23
C THR A 30 9.02 -12.45 -2.02
N TYR A 31 8.74 -11.15 -1.84
CA TYR A 31 9.08 -10.39 -0.65
C TYR A 31 7.85 -9.67 -0.13
N SER A 32 7.66 -9.69 1.18
CA SER A 32 6.66 -8.85 1.82
C SER A 32 7.04 -7.38 1.62
N LYS A 33 6.06 -6.58 1.23
CA LYS A 33 6.17 -5.12 1.08
C LYS A 33 5.42 -4.40 2.17
N MET A 34 4.86 -5.16 3.10
CA MET A 34 4.11 -4.68 4.25
C MET A 34 4.89 -5.02 5.53
N HIS A 35 5.31 -4.00 6.24
CA HIS A 35 6.02 -4.08 7.51
C HIS A 35 5.10 -3.54 8.61
N ARG A 36 4.97 -4.28 9.71
CA ARG A 36 4.08 -3.96 10.82
C ARG A 36 4.88 -3.78 12.09
N PHE A 37 4.69 -2.64 12.73
CA PHE A 37 5.31 -2.27 14.00
C PHE A 37 4.19 -2.00 14.98
N ILE A 38 4.05 -2.85 16.00
CA ILE A 38 2.89 -2.87 16.88
C ILE A 38 3.34 -2.88 18.32
N TRP A 39 2.84 -1.92 19.06
CA TRP A 39 2.97 -1.83 20.50
C TRP A 39 1.53 -1.75 21.05
N PRO A 40 0.99 -2.88 21.54
CA PRO A 40 -0.41 -2.94 21.98
C PRO A 40 -0.72 -1.85 23.01
N ASP A 41 -1.91 -1.29 22.93
CA ASP A 41 -2.42 -0.18 23.75
C ASP A 41 -1.64 1.14 23.60
N GLU A 42 -0.56 1.18 22.80
CA GLU A 42 0.28 2.37 22.61
C GLU A 42 0.17 2.88 21.15
N ARG A 43 0.54 2.06 20.20
CA ARG A 43 0.51 2.46 18.77
C ARG A 43 0.58 1.29 17.81
N VAL A 44 0.03 1.53 16.64
CA VAL A 44 0.12 0.64 15.48
C VAL A 44 0.67 1.44 14.32
N VAL A 45 1.74 0.94 13.69
CA VAL A 45 2.37 1.55 12.51
C VAL A 45 2.54 0.48 11.44
N ILE A 46 2.04 0.77 10.23
CA ILE A 46 2.17 -0.09 9.05
C ILE A 46 2.90 0.70 7.97
N LEU A 47 3.94 0.09 7.41
CA LEU A 47 4.76 0.65 6.35
C LEU A 47 4.66 -0.22 5.10
N LEU A 48 4.21 0.35 3.99
CA LEU A 48 4.25 -0.26 2.67
C LEU A 48 5.42 0.32 1.87
N SER A 49 6.08 -0.50 1.06
CA SER A 49 7.26 -0.08 0.30
C SER A 49 7.16 -0.43 -1.18
N ALA A 50 7.67 0.45 -2.05
CA ALA A 50 7.79 0.24 -3.50
C ALA A 50 9.06 0.87 -4.04
N GLY A 51 9.58 0.34 -5.15
CA GLY A 51 10.77 0.85 -5.81
C GLY A 51 11.96 -0.12 -5.71
N ASN A 52 13.16 0.41 -5.50
CA ASN A 52 14.37 -0.41 -5.42
C ASN A 52 14.36 -1.25 -4.13
N LEU A 53 14.43 -2.58 -4.27
CA LEU A 53 14.35 -3.50 -3.15
C LEU A 53 15.49 -3.32 -2.16
N ALA A 54 16.71 -3.08 -2.64
CA ALA A 54 17.87 -2.88 -1.75
C ALA A 54 17.68 -1.63 -0.88
N THR A 55 17.21 -0.53 -1.48
CA THR A 55 16.90 0.72 -0.76
C THR A 55 15.79 0.49 0.28
N THR A 56 14.69 -0.16 -0.12
CA THR A 56 13.56 -0.39 0.81
C THR A 56 13.93 -1.30 1.96
N GLN A 57 14.74 -2.35 1.71
CA GLN A 57 15.26 -3.24 2.77
C GLN A 57 16.23 -2.51 3.71
N ALA A 58 17.13 -1.68 3.16
CA ALA A 58 18.06 -0.89 3.97
C ALA A 58 17.31 0.03 4.93
N VAL A 59 16.29 0.76 4.44
CA VAL A 59 15.44 1.62 5.29
C VAL A 59 14.78 0.81 6.41
N VAL A 60 14.17 -0.33 6.10
CA VAL A 60 13.52 -1.18 7.11
C VAL A 60 14.53 -1.72 8.12
N ASN A 61 15.73 -2.11 7.68
CA ASN A 61 16.79 -2.57 8.58
C ASN A 61 17.26 -1.47 9.53
N ILE A 62 17.39 -0.22 9.06
CA ILE A 62 17.74 0.91 9.92
C ILE A 62 16.62 1.17 10.92
N ILE A 63 15.35 1.17 10.50
CA ILE A 63 14.21 1.31 11.42
C ILE A 63 14.27 0.27 12.53
N ASN A 64 14.48 -1.01 12.19
CA ASN A 64 14.59 -2.09 13.18
C ASN A 64 15.77 -1.88 14.13
N LYS A 65 16.94 -1.49 13.59
CA LYS A 65 18.13 -1.18 14.39
C LYS A 65 17.86 -0.03 15.37
N ASP A 66 17.24 1.05 14.92
CA ASP A 66 16.93 2.21 15.76
C ASP A 66 15.88 1.89 16.84
N LEU A 67 15.00 0.92 16.57
CA LEU A 67 14.04 0.42 17.56
C LEU A 67 14.69 -0.47 18.64
N GLU A 68 15.78 -1.16 18.30
CA GLU A 68 16.56 -1.99 19.24
C GLU A 68 17.57 -1.16 20.06
N ASP A 69 17.92 0.05 19.59
CA ASP A 69 18.88 0.93 20.25
C ASP A 69 18.20 1.78 21.33
N PRO A 70 18.49 1.55 22.63
CA PRO A 70 17.89 2.31 23.72
C PRO A 70 18.31 3.79 23.74
N ASP A 71 19.42 4.13 23.08
CA ASP A 71 19.92 5.50 22.99
C ASP A 71 19.38 6.26 21.76
N SER A 72 18.61 5.59 20.91
CA SER A 72 17.98 6.19 19.73
C SER A 72 16.92 7.21 20.16
N LYS A 73 17.18 8.48 19.81
CA LYS A 73 16.29 9.59 20.14
C LYS A 73 15.10 9.73 19.18
N LEU A 74 15.21 9.18 17.97
CA LEU A 74 14.19 9.29 16.93
C LEU A 74 13.98 7.94 16.26
N ASN A 75 12.84 7.33 16.52
CA ASN A 75 12.40 6.08 15.92
C ASN A 75 10.87 6.00 15.91
N LEU A 76 10.29 4.93 15.37
CA LEU A 76 8.83 4.78 15.26
C LEU A 76 8.10 4.70 16.60
N ARG A 77 8.81 4.44 17.70
CA ARG A 77 8.23 4.39 19.04
C ARG A 77 8.33 5.70 19.79
N THR A 78 9.36 6.53 19.53
CA THR A 78 9.60 7.77 20.25
C THR A 78 8.90 8.98 19.67
N VAL A 79 8.47 8.94 18.40
CA VAL A 79 7.72 10.04 17.76
C VAL A 79 6.37 10.28 18.44
N GLU A 80 5.97 11.55 18.56
CA GLU A 80 4.69 11.93 19.14
C GLU A 80 3.55 11.97 18.13
N HIS A 81 3.90 12.13 16.83
CA HIS A 81 2.95 12.20 15.72
C HIS A 81 3.39 11.33 14.54
N LEU A 82 2.42 10.78 13.79
CA LEU A 82 2.74 9.95 12.61
C LEU A 82 3.42 10.73 11.48
N TYR A 83 3.21 12.05 11.37
CA TYR A 83 3.93 12.86 10.38
C TYR A 83 5.43 12.94 10.69
N GLU A 84 5.84 12.86 11.96
CA GLU A 84 7.24 12.80 12.37
C GLU A 84 7.86 11.47 11.97
N ALA A 85 7.11 10.37 12.10
CA ALA A 85 7.51 9.06 11.57
C ALA A 85 7.66 9.10 10.04
N ALA A 86 6.74 9.77 9.32
CA ALA A 86 6.85 9.93 7.88
C ALA A 86 8.09 10.74 7.49
N HIS A 87 8.41 11.82 8.22
CA HIS A 87 9.63 12.61 8.04
C HIS A 87 10.89 11.78 8.29
N TYR A 88 10.92 11.04 9.38
CA TYR A 88 12.03 10.15 9.75
C TYR A 88 12.32 9.12 8.64
N ILE A 89 11.28 8.41 8.15
CA ILE A 89 11.42 7.44 7.06
C ILE A 89 11.89 8.13 5.77
N GLY A 90 11.38 9.32 5.49
CA GLY A 90 11.80 10.14 4.35
C GLY A 90 13.29 10.47 4.38
N MET A 91 13.82 10.88 5.54
CA MET A 91 15.25 11.14 5.74
C MET A 91 16.10 9.87 5.54
N LEU A 92 15.67 8.73 6.11
CA LEU A 92 16.37 7.46 5.93
C LEU A 92 16.41 7.06 4.45
N SER A 93 15.26 7.15 3.76
CA SER A 93 15.17 6.81 2.34
C SER A 93 16.07 7.68 1.49
N GLN A 94 16.10 8.98 1.73
CA GLN A 94 16.97 9.91 1.00
C GLN A 94 18.45 9.61 1.25
N SER A 95 18.84 9.35 2.50
CA SER A 95 20.22 9.00 2.85
C SER A 95 20.70 7.74 2.12
N GLU A 96 19.88 6.68 2.13
CA GLU A 96 20.20 5.42 1.46
C GLU A 96 20.30 5.57 -0.07
N GLN A 97 19.43 6.36 -0.66
CA GLN A 97 19.49 6.65 -2.11
C GLN A 97 20.78 7.39 -2.48
N GLN A 98 21.17 8.40 -1.69
CA GLN A 98 22.39 9.19 -1.93
C GLN A 98 23.67 8.36 -1.82
N GLN A 99 23.75 7.45 -0.84
CA GLN A 99 24.93 6.58 -0.66
C GLN A 99 25.31 5.78 -1.90
N HIS A 100 24.32 5.40 -2.71
CA HIS A 100 24.49 4.52 -3.86
C HIS A 100 24.28 5.21 -5.20
N GLU A 101 23.92 6.49 -5.21
CA GLU A 101 23.50 7.23 -6.41
C GLU A 101 24.49 7.13 -7.57
N GLU A 102 25.77 7.40 -7.33
CA GLU A 102 26.80 7.37 -8.38
C GLU A 102 26.99 5.99 -9.01
N ARG A 103 26.93 4.93 -8.18
CA ARG A 103 27.09 3.54 -8.65
C ARG A 103 25.90 3.08 -9.47
N LEU A 104 24.71 3.47 -9.05
CA LEU A 104 23.45 3.13 -9.71
C LEU A 104 23.30 3.91 -11.03
N LYS A 105 23.61 5.21 -11.04
CA LYS A 105 23.60 6.04 -12.25
C LYS A 105 24.52 5.48 -13.35
N LYS A 106 25.73 5.02 -13.00
CA LYS A 106 26.67 4.38 -13.98
C LYS A 106 26.06 3.14 -14.63
N ARG A 107 25.11 2.47 -13.99
CA ARG A 107 24.44 1.26 -14.49
C ARG A 107 23.02 1.51 -15.01
N GLN A 108 22.57 2.76 -15.04
CA GLN A 108 21.21 3.17 -15.42
C GLN A 108 20.11 2.47 -14.57
N ILE A 109 20.41 2.21 -13.31
CA ILE A 109 19.47 1.62 -12.35
C ILE A 109 18.97 2.73 -11.42
N SER A 110 17.65 2.84 -11.25
CA SER A 110 17.07 3.75 -10.26
C SER A 110 17.22 3.16 -8.85
N GLY A 111 17.73 3.96 -7.91
CA GLY A 111 17.73 3.66 -6.48
C GLY A 111 16.48 4.14 -5.75
N GLU A 112 15.51 4.73 -6.46
CA GLU A 112 14.35 5.36 -5.89
C GLU A 112 13.44 4.37 -5.13
N ALA A 113 12.94 4.83 -4.00
CA ALA A 113 11.95 4.14 -3.19
C ALA A 113 10.85 5.12 -2.75
N SER A 114 9.63 4.62 -2.69
CA SER A 114 8.47 5.32 -2.13
C SER A 114 7.83 4.46 -1.07
N PHE A 115 7.21 5.10 -0.08
CA PHE A 115 6.57 4.38 1.00
C PHE A 115 5.15 4.93 1.25
N ILE A 116 4.29 4.10 1.82
CA ILE A 116 3.07 4.55 2.50
C ILE A 116 3.23 4.16 3.95
N LEU A 117 3.21 5.14 4.82
CA LEU A 117 3.12 4.98 6.27
C LEU A 117 1.68 5.19 6.69
N GLY A 118 1.17 4.38 7.59
CA GLY A 118 -0.11 4.66 8.23
C GLY A 118 -0.23 3.91 9.54
N GLY A 119 -1.21 4.33 10.35
CA GLY A 119 -1.41 3.76 11.67
C GLY A 119 -2.10 4.71 12.62
N GLN A 120 -1.94 4.45 13.90
CA GLN A 120 -2.49 5.27 14.98
C GLN A 120 -1.56 5.24 16.20
N ILE A 121 -1.44 6.38 16.87
CA ILE A 121 -0.83 6.54 18.19
C ILE A 121 -1.97 6.79 19.18
N GLU A 122 -1.86 6.28 20.41
CA GLU A 122 -2.85 6.47 21.47
C GLU A 122 -3.22 7.95 21.62
N GLY A 123 -4.54 8.21 21.73
CA GLY A 123 -5.10 9.55 21.82
C GLY A 123 -5.03 10.39 20.55
N LYS A 124 -4.55 9.83 19.41
CA LYS A 124 -4.53 10.51 18.10
C LYS A 124 -5.47 9.81 17.13
N SER A 125 -5.87 10.51 16.06
CA SER A 125 -6.64 9.91 14.96
C SER A 125 -5.75 9.05 14.07
N PRO A 126 -6.28 7.98 13.46
CA PRO A 126 -5.56 7.22 12.44
C PRO A 126 -5.23 8.09 11.23
N GLU A 127 -4.02 7.94 10.68
CA GLU A 127 -3.52 8.70 9.54
C GLU A 127 -2.78 7.82 8.54
N ILE A 128 -2.71 8.28 7.29
CA ILE A 128 -1.88 7.68 6.24
C ILE A 128 -1.08 8.76 5.52
N TYR A 129 0.18 8.46 5.21
CA TYR A 129 1.11 9.35 4.53
C TYR A 129 1.79 8.64 3.36
N LEU A 130 1.90 9.34 2.23
CA LEU A 130 2.73 8.94 1.10
C LEU A 130 4.08 9.66 1.21
N ILE A 131 5.14 8.90 1.26
CA ILE A 131 6.52 9.37 1.33
C ILE A 131 7.15 9.20 -0.06
N TYR A 132 7.54 10.31 -0.67
CA TYR A 132 8.15 10.35 -2.00
C TYR A 132 9.63 9.97 -1.98
N PRO A 133 10.23 9.60 -3.14
CA PRO A 133 11.66 9.33 -3.22
C PRO A 133 12.53 10.49 -2.72
N GLN A 134 12.05 11.72 -2.84
CA GLN A 134 12.75 12.94 -2.38
C GLN A 134 12.72 13.13 -0.86
N GLY A 135 12.06 12.21 -0.12
CA GLY A 135 11.98 12.26 1.33
C GLY A 135 10.84 13.13 1.89
N ASN A 136 10.18 13.95 1.05
CA ASN A 136 8.98 14.69 1.44
C ASN A 136 7.74 13.77 1.46
N TYR A 137 6.68 14.21 2.12
CA TYR A 137 5.46 13.41 2.27
C TYR A 137 4.20 14.26 2.16
N ILE A 138 3.08 13.59 1.85
CA ILE A 138 1.73 14.15 1.87
C ILE A 138 0.80 13.22 2.65
N SER A 139 -0.28 13.78 3.21
CA SER A 139 -1.40 13.03 3.79
C SER A 139 -2.51 12.80 2.76
N ALA A 140 -3.36 11.79 2.99
CA ALA A 140 -4.59 11.64 2.25
C ALA A 140 -5.59 12.77 2.57
N SER A 141 -6.41 13.16 1.60
CA SER A 141 -7.49 14.14 1.80
C SER A 141 -8.84 13.46 2.04
N THR A 142 -9.83 14.24 2.43
CA THR A 142 -11.21 13.76 2.56
C THR A 142 -11.80 13.35 1.21
N GLU A 143 -11.44 14.06 0.14
CA GLU A 143 -11.90 13.81 -1.22
C GLU A 143 -11.20 12.60 -1.86
N THR A 144 -9.95 12.34 -1.46
CA THR A 144 -9.16 11.18 -1.90
C THR A 144 -8.63 10.45 -0.66
N PRO A 145 -9.49 9.67 0.02
CA PRO A 145 -9.13 9.06 1.29
C PRO A 145 -8.30 7.78 1.10
N TYR A 146 -7.41 7.76 0.12
CA TYR A 146 -6.50 6.66 -0.14
C TYR A 146 -5.20 7.16 -0.76
N LEU A 147 -4.14 6.36 -0.62
CA LEU A 147 -2.82 6.59 -1.18
C LEU A 147 -2.34 5.33 -1.90
N GLN A 148 -1.55 5.51 -2.96
CA GLN A 148 -1.04 4.43 -3.81
C GLN A 148 0.43 4.65 -4.13
N ILE A 149 1.22 3.57 -4.19
CA ILE A 149 2.60 3.58 -4.68
C ILE A 149 2.83 2.43 -5.69
N GLY A 150 3.77 2.64 -6.57
CA GLY A 150 4.09 1.72 -7.64
C GLY A 150 3.16 1.86 -8.86
N GLU A 151 2.56 0.77 -9.34
CA GLU A 151 1.70 0.75 -10.52
C GLU A 151 0.26 1.16 -10.18
N ASN A 152 0.00 2.45 -10.12
CA ASN A 152 -1.25 2.99 -9.58
C ASN A 152 -2.40 3.18 -10.61
N LYS A 153 -2.10 3.19 -11.92
CA LYS A 153 -3.09 3.58 -12.97
C LYS A 153 -4.27 2.62 -13.07
N TYR A 154 -4.03 1.31 -12.96
CA TYR A 154 -5.06 0.31 -13.25
C TYR A 154 -6.02 0.09 -12.08
N GLY A 155 -5.56 0.33 -10.85
CA GLY A 155 -6.37 0.22 -9.64
C GLY A 155 -7.13 1.49 -9.28
N LYS A 156 -6.59 2.68 -9.62
CA LYS A 156 -7.15 3.98 -9.27
C LYS A 156 -8.61 4.17 -9.67
N PRO A 157 -9.05 3.85 -10.91
CA PRO A 157 -10.43 4.05 -11.33
C PRO A 157 -11.47 3.30 -10.48
N ILE A 158 -11.08 2.25 -9.79
CA ILE A 158 -11.95 1.48 -8.89
C ILE A 158 -12.06 2.21 -7.55
N LEU A 159 -10.94 2.64 -6.99
CA LEU A 159 -10.89 3.38 -5.74
C LEU A 159 -11.70 4.68 -5.84
N ASP A 160 -11.51 5.46 -6.92
CA ASP A 160 -12.22 6.73 -7.16
C ASP A 160 -13.76 6.58 -7.18
N ARG A 161 -14.27 5.39 -7.56
CA ARG A 161 -15.72 5.16 -7.69
C ARG A 161 -16.36 4.62 -6.42
N ILE A 162 -15.59 3.97 -5.56
CA ILE A 162 -16.13 3.18 -4.46
C ILE A 162 -15.74 3.76 -3.10
N VAL A 163 -14.52 4.27 -2.98
CA VAL A 163 -13.98 4.69 -1.67
C VAL A 163 -14.43 6.11 -1.33
N SER A 164 -15.00 6.24 -0.15
CA SER A 164 -15.33 7.50 0.51
C SER A 164 -15.02 7.38 2.00
N PRO A 165 -14.96 8.47 2.78
CA PRO A 165 -14.76 8.38 4.22
C PRO A 165 -15.80 7.54 4.96
N SER A 166 -17.02 7.43 4.42
CA SER A 166 -18.13 6.65 4.99
C SER A 166 -18.16 5.17 4.56
N THR A 167 -17.28 4.75 3.66
CA THR A 167 -17.17 3.35 3.23
C THR A 167 -16.83 2.46 4.44
N SER A 168 -17.47 1.28 4.56
CA SER A 168 -17.14 0.32 5.61
C SER A 168 -15.73 -0.24 5.45
N LEU A 169 -15.11 -0.71 6.53
CA LEU A 169 -13.77 -1.33 6.47
C LEU A 169 -13.76 -2.55 5.56
N GLU A 170 -14.81 -3.37 5.60
CA GLU A 170 -14.97 -4.57 4.79
C GLU A 170 -15.12 -4.22 3.30
N ASP A 171 -15.86 -3.16 2.98
CA ASP A 171 -15.99 -2.69 1.59
C ASP A 171 -14.71 -2.05 1.09
N ALA A 172 -14.01 -1.28 1.92
CA ALA A 172 -12.69 -0.74 1.60
C ALA A 172 -11.67 -1.86 1.34
N ALA A 173 -11.69 -2.93 2.15
CA ALA A 173 -10.84 -4.10 1.96
C ALA A 173 -11.17 -4.85 0.65
N ARG A 174 -12.46 -5.06 0.35
CA ARG A 174 -12.89 -5.64 -0.94
C ARG A 174 -12.47 -4.77 -2.12
N CYS A 175 -12.63 -3.45 -2.00
CA CYS A 175 -12.21 -2.50 -3.02
C CYS A 175 -10.68 -2.55 -3.25
N ALA A 176 -9.88 -2.63 -2.18
CA ALA A 176 -8.43 -2.78 -2.27
C ALA A 176 -8.03 -4.07 -3.03
N LEU A 177 -8.69 -5.20 -2.73
CA LEU A 177 -8.43 -6.46 -3.42
C LEU A 177 -8.82 -6.43 -4.90
N VAL A 178 -9.95 -5.80 -5.24
CA VAL A 178 -10.37 -5.61 -6.65
C VAL A 178 -9.40 -4.69 -7.40
N SER A 179 -8.93 -3.63 -6.75
CA SER A 179 -7.92 -2.72 -7.29
C SER A 179 -6.61 -3.45 -7.60
N LEU A 180 -6.15 -4.33 -6.70
CA LEU A 180 -4.99 -5.21 -6.91
C LEU A 180 -5.24 -6.21 -8.04
N ASP A 181 -6.40 -6.87 -8.11
CA ASP A 181 -6.75 -7.80 -9.19
C ASP A 181 -6.69 -7.13 -10.56
N SER A 182 -7.25 -5.93 -10.69
CA SER A 182 -7.23 -5.16 -11.94
C SER A 182 -5.81 -4.79 -12.35
N THR A 183 -4.95 -4.45 -11.38
CA THR A 183 -3.55 -4.14 -11.64
C THR A 183 -2.77 -5.38 -12.07
N MET A 184 -2.94 -6.52 -11.40
CA MET A 184 -2.28 -7.78 -11.74
C MET A 184 -2.68 -8.31 -13.13
N ARG A 185 -3.90 -8.04 -13.58
CA ARG A 185 -4.36 -8.38 -14.94
C ARG A 185 -3.68 -7.56 -16.02
N SER A 186 -3.34 -6.31 -15.71
CA SER A 186 -2.77 -5.36 -16.67
C SER A 186 -1.25 -5.28 -16.61
N ASN A 187 -0.64 -5.72 -15.51
CA ASN A 187 0.80 -5.67 -15.30
C ASN A 187 1.31 -6.94 -14.61
N ILE A 188 2.00 -7.78 -15.38
CA ILE A 188 2.55 -9.06 -14.94
C ILE A 188 3.62 -8.92 -13.84
N SER A 189 4.22 -7.73 -13.70
CA SER A 189 5.23 -7.48 -12.66
C SER A 189 4.62 -7.33 -11.26
N VAL A 190 3.31 -7.11 -11.17
CA VAL A 190 2.55 -7.11 -9.92
C VAL A 190 1.91 -8.48 -9.73
N GLY A 191 2.03 -9.08 -8.56
CA GLY A 191 1.53 -10.44 -8.40
C GLY A 191 1.52 -10.98 -6.98
N PRO A 192 0.87 -12.16 -6.83
CA PRO A 192 0.64 -12.79 -5.54
C PRO A 192 1.94 -13.31 -4.87
N PRO A 193 1.83 -13.63 -3.57
CA PRO A 193 0.67 -13.45 -2.70
C PRO A 193 0.31 -12.00 -2.46
N VAL A 194 -1.00 -11.74 -2.23
CA VAL A 194 -1.50 -10.41 -1.84
C VAL A 194 -1.56 -10.34 -0.32
N GLU A 195 -1.05 -9.28 0.26
CA GLU A 195 -1.18 -9.02 1.69
C GLU A 195 -2.25 -7.97 1.93
N LEU A 196 -3.11 -8.21 2.92
CA LEU A 196 -4.18 -7.33 3.35
C LEU A 196 -4.10 -7.15 4.86
N ALA A 197 -4.16 -5.92 5.34
CA ALA A 197 -4.28 -5.61 6.77
C ALA A 197 -5.45 -4.63 6.98
N ILE A 198 -6.29 -4.91 7.98
CA ILE A 198 -7.46 -4.11 8.35
C ILE A 198 -7.26 -3.69 9.81
N TYR A 199 -7.23 -2.39 10.05
CA TYR A 199 -7.07 -1.79 11.35
C TYR A 199 -8.32 -1.01 11.74
N HIS A 200 -8.91 -1.34 12.88
CA HIS A 200 -10.05 -0.63 13.45
C HIS A 200 -9.59 0.61 14.22
N HIS A 201 -10.29 1.72 14.02
CA HIS A 201 -10.06 2.96 14.75
C HIS A 201 -10.09 2.70 16.26
N ASP A 202 -9.10 3.23 16.98
CA ASP A 202 -8.91 3.12 18.44
C ASP A 202 -8.72 1.70 18.99
N SER A 203 -8.48 0.69 18.15
CA SER A 203 -8.20 -0.64 18.67
C SER A 203 -6.82 -0.74 19.33
N LEU A 204 -5.82 -0.02 18.83
CA LEU A 204 -4.40 -0.06 19.23
C LEU A 204 -3.86 -1.49 19.40
N ASP A 205 -4.42 -2.42 18.65
CA ASP A 205 -4.09 -3.84 18.68
C ASP A 205 -3.65 -4.34 17.30
N GLU A 206 -3.20 -5.59 17.21
CA GLU A 206 -2.79 -6.24 15.97
C GLU A 206 -3.87 -6.13 14.90
N PRO A 207 -3.58 -5.51 13.75
CA PRO A 207 -4.53 -5.47 12.64
C PRO A 207 -4.87 -6.88 12.14
N HIS A 208 -6.12 -7.09 11.71
CA HIS A 208 -6.45 -8.31 11.01
C HIS A 208 -5.64 -8.43 9.73
N HIS A 209 -4.65 -9.32 9.72
CA HIS A 209 -3.71 -9.50 8.61
C HIS A 209 -3.88 -10.84 7.93
N GLN A 210 -3.94 -10.82 6.59
CA GLN A 210 -4.06 -12.02 5.76
C GLN A 210 -3.10 -11.98 4.57
N LYS A 211 -2.51 -13.14 4.25
CA LYS A 211 -1.83 -13.39 2.98
C LYS A 211 -2.73 -14.25 2.09
N LEU A 212 -3.10 -13.72 0.95
CA LEU A 212 -4.03 -14.33 0.02
C LEU A 212 -3.28 -14.83 -1.23
N SER A 213 -3.36 -16.11 -1.50
CA SER A 213 -2.97 -16.66 -2.80
C SER A 213 -4.11 -16.49 -3.80
N LEU A 214 -3.81 -16.52 -5.11
CA LEU A 214 -4.85 -16.52 -6.16
C LEU A 214 -5.79 -17.74 -6.06
N ASN A 215 -5.37 -18.78 -5.35
CA ASN A 215 -6.15 -19.99 -5.15
C ASN A 215 -7.05 -19.96 -3.91
N SER A 216 -6.92 -18.95 -3.04
CA SER A 216 -7.78 -18.83 -1.87
C SER A 216 -9.26 -18.70 -2.28
N PRO A 217 -10.20 -19.39 -1.59
CA PRO A 217 -11.62 -19.37 -1.95
C PRO A 217 -12.21 -17.97 -2.00
N LEU A 218 -11.85 -17.12 -1.03
CA LEU A 218 -12.28 -15.73 -0.97
C LEU A 218 -11.85 -14.96 -2.22
N TYR A 219 -10.56 -15.04 -2.58
CA TYR A 219 -10.02 -14.30 -3.71
C TYR A 219 -10.62 -14.76 -5.05
N LYS A 220 -10.75 -16.07 -5.27
CA LYS A 220 -11.42 -16.62 -6.46
C LYS A 220 -12.89 -16.17 -6.58
N SER A 221 -13.62 -16.20 -5.46
CA SER A 221 -15.01 -15.75 -5.44
C SER A 221 -15.13 -14.26 -5.77
N LEU A 222 -14.25 -13.43 -5.20
CA LEU A 222 -14.20 -12.00 -5.46
C LEU A 222 -13.91 -11.71 -6.95
N GLN A 223 -12.88 -12.32 -7.51
CA GLN A 223 -12.55 -12.19 -8.93
C GLN A 223 -13.69 -12.57 -9.85
N LYS A 224 -14.29 -13.75 -9.61
CA LYS A 224 -15.42 -14.25 -10.40
C LYS A 224 -16.59 -13.29 -10.38
N ARG A 225 -17.04 -12.91 -9.17
CA ARG A 225 -18.21 -12.02 -9.00
C ARG A 225 -17.98 -10.64 -9.57
N TRP A 226 -16.77 -10.09 -9.42
CA TRP A 226 -16.41 -8.80 -10.01
C TRP A 226 -16.50 -8.84 -11.54
N ASN A 227 -15.91 -9.84 -12.18
CA ASN A 227 -15.95 -9.98 -13.64
C ASN A 227 -17.36 -10.20 -14.18
N GLU A 228 -18.17 -11.02 -13.51
CA GLU A 228 -19.58 -11.25 -13.87
C GLU A 228 -20.40 -9.96 -13.69
N GLY A 229 -20.14 -9.23 -12.62
CA GLY A 229 -20.79 -7.95 -12.31
C GLY A 229 -20.51 -6.90 -13.39
N LEU A 230 -19.26 -6.73 -13.79
CA LEU A 230 -18.86 -5.80 -14.85
C LEU A 230 -19.55 -6.13 -16.17
N ARG A 231 -19.56 -7.40 -16.59
CA ARG A 231 -20.26 -7.83 -17.84
C ARG A 231 -21.75 -7.57 -17.76
N ARG A 232 -22.37 -7.83 -16.60
CA ARG A 232 -23.80 -7.58 -16.38
C ARG A 232 -24.13 -6.09 -16.50
N VAL A 233 -23.31 -5.23 -15.88
CA VAL A 233 -23.51 -3.77 -15.96
C VAL A 233 -23.29 -3.28 -17.38
N PHE A 234 -22.22 -3.73 -18.05
CA PHE A 234 -21.92 -3.36 -19.43
C PHE A 234 -23.08 -3.70 -20.38
N ASN A 235 -23.66 -4.90 -20.26
CA ASN A 235 -24.79 -5.33 -21.09
C ASN A 235 -26.08 -4.53 -20.86
N ARG A 236 -26.15 -3.74 -19.79
CA ARG A 236 -27.29 -2.86 -19.46
C ARG A 236 -27.07 -1.41 -19.84
N LEU A 237 -25.90 -1.07 -20.40
CA LEU A 237 -25.66 0.29 -20.88
C LEU A 237 -26.65 0.64 -21.98
N PRO A 238 -27.01 1.92 -22.13
CA PRO A 238 -27.86 2.39 -23.23
C PRO A 238 -27.32 1.94 -24.58
N ARG A 239 -28.21 1.53 -25.46
CA ARG A 239 -27.89 1.18 -26.84
C ARG A 239 -27.78 2.45 -27.69
N PHE A 240 -26.98 2.38 -28.76
CA PHE A 240 -26.97 3.45 -29.74
C PHE A 240 -28.30 3.47 -30.54
N GLU A 241 -28.73 4.65 -30.97
CA GLU A 241 -30.01 4.81 -31.74
C GLU A 241 -30.06 3.89 -32.93
N TRP A 242 -28.96 3.77 -33.70
CA TRP A 242 -28.84 2.90 -34.87
C TRP A 242 -28.88 1.40 -34.57
N GLU A 243 -28.74 0.97 -33.32
CA GLU A 243 -28.88 -0.46 -32.90
C GLU A 243 -30.38 -0.85 -32.79
N THR A 244 -31.27 0.11 -32.61
CA THR A 244 -32.72 -0.12 -32.38
C THR A 244 -33.54 -0.07 -33.62
N GLU A 245 -32.95 0.31 -34.77
CA GLU A 245 -33.62 0.40 -36.08
C GLU A 245 -33.58 -0.90 -36.91
N LYS A 246 -33.32 -2.07 -36.30
CA LYS A 246 -33.30 -3.38 -36.96
C LYS A 246 -34.45 -4.25 -36.53
#